data_7b19aaa4576bab19f0dd1ed131eaf23f
#
_entry.id   7b19aaa4576bab19f0dd1ed131eaf23f
#
_cell.length_a   1.000
_cell.length_b   1.000
_cell.length_c   1.000
_cell.angle_alpha   90.00
_cell.angle_beta   90.00
_cell.angle_gamma   90.00
#
_symmetry.space_group_name_H-M   'P 1'
#
loop_
_entity.id
_entity.type
_entity.pdbx_description
1 polymer ?
#
loop_
_entity_poly.entity_id
_entity_poly.type
_entity_poly.pdbx_seq_one_letter_code
_entity_poly.pdbx_strand_id
1 'polypeptide(L)'
;FQKMVYTTYINILWKRGINMRDKDCIFCKIAAGEIPSATLYEDDDFRVILDLGPASKGHALILPKEHFRNLYDIDDELAAKAMVLAKKMVKKLTDVLGCDGYNIVQNNEECAGQTVFHFHMHLIPRYKGDQVGLEWKVGELTDEVRDEILEKMK
;
A
#
# COMPACT_ATOMS: atom_id res chain seq x y z
N PHE A 1 -25.36 14.04 6.00
CA PHE A 1 -26.15 13.82 4.78
C PHE A 1 -25.24 13.67 3.55
N GLN A 2 -24.29 14.57 3.34
CA GLN A 2 -23.40 14.56 2.16
C GLN A 2 -22.43 13.34 2.11
N LYS A 3 -21.89 12.89 3.26
CA LYS A 3 -21.04 11.68 3.34
C LYS A 3 -21.81 10.39 3.01
N MET A 4 -23.08 10.29 3.43
CA MET A 4 -23.92 9.10 3.20
C MET A 4 -24.33 8.97 1.73
N VAL A 5 -24.56 10.09 1.05
CA VAL A 5 -24.88 10.11 -0.39
C VAL A 5 -23.66 9.74 -1.24
N TYR A 6 -22.46 10.18 -0.84
CA TYR A 6 -21.20 9.85 -1.53
C TYR A 6 -20.89 8.35 -1.45
N THR A 7 -21.01 7.75 -0.24
CA THR A 7 -20.78 6.31 -0.04
C THR A 7 -21.80 5.46 -0.82
N THR A 8 -23.06 5.90 -0.89
CA THR A 8 -24.09 5.20 -1.66
C THR A 8 -23.86 5.33 -3.17
N TYR A 9 -23.37 6.49 -3.64
CA TYR A 9 -23.06 6.72 -5.05
C TYR A 9 -21.84 5.89 -5.51
N ILE A 10 -20.81 5.81 -4.70
CA ILE A 10 -19.63 4.96 -4.92
C ILE A 10 -20.03 3.49 -4.96
N ASN A 11 -20.84 3.00 -4.01
CA ASN A 11 -21.35 1.62 -4.02
C ASN A 11 -22.23 1.28 -5.24
N ILE A 12 -22.96 2.27 -5.79
CA ILE A 12 -23.74 2.08 -7.01
C ILE A 12 -22.86 2.03 -8.25
N LEU A 13 -21.79 2.84 -8.29
CA LEU A 13 -20.79 2.82 -9.37
C LEU A 13 -20.00 1.52 -9.36
N TRP A 14 -19.64 1.03 -8.16
CA TRP A 14 -18.97 -0.25 -7.97
C TRP A 14 -19.77 -1.44 -8.51
N LYS A 15 -21.08 -1.50 -8.20
CA LYS A 15 -22.01 -2.51 -8.75
C LYS A 15 -22.20 -2.42 -10.26
N ARG A 16 -21.80 -1.31 -10.90
CA ARG A 16 -21.88 -1.11 -12.37
C ARG A 16 -20.58 -1.36 -13.12
N GLY A 17 -19.51 -1.82 -12.44
CA GLY A 17 -18.21 -2.10 -13.07
C GLY A 17 -17.51 -0.86 -13.64
N ILE A 18 -17.81 0.33 -13.12
CA ILE A 18 -17.11 1.57 -13.49
C ILE A 18 -15.79 1.60 -12.73
N ASN A 19 -14.73 1.23 -13.40
CA ASN A 19 -13.36 1.24 -12.90
C ASN A 19 -12.96 2.69 -12.60
N MET A 20 -12.80 3.04 -11.31
CA MET A 20 -12.39 4.38 -10.88
C MET A 20 -10.89 4.53 -11.07
N ARG A 21 -10.48 4.96 -12.26
CA ARG A 21 -9.10 5.32 -12.57
C ARG A 21 -8.95 6.84 -12.63
N ASP A 22 -7.84 7.32 -12.12
CA ASP A 22 -7.38 8.68 -12.37
C ASP A 22 -6.46 8.68 -13.59
N LYS A 23 -6.89 9.36 -14.67
CA LYS A 23 -6.13 9.47 -15.92
C LYS A 23 -4.80 10.21 -15.79
N ASP A 24 -4.63 11.01 -14.74
CA ASP A 24 -3.42 11.79 -14.48
C ASP A 24 -2.49 11.08 -13.47
N CYS A 25 -2.96 10.01 -12.83
CA CYS A 25 -2.19 9.22 -11.88
C CYS A 25 -1.23 8.25 -12.58
N ILE A 26 0.08 8.38 -12.28
CA ILE A 26 1.10 7.50 -12.85
C ILE A 26 0.90 6.03 -12.45
N PHE A 27 0.47 5.74 -11.20
CA PHE A 27 0.24 4.36 -10.75
C PHE A 27 -1.02 3.75 -11.36
N CYS A 28 -2.05 4.54 -11.67
CA CYS A 28 -3.17 4.07 -12.47
C CYS A 28 -2.71 3.62 -13.87
N LYS A 29 -1.85 4.41 -14.52
CA LYS A 29 -1.30 4.08 -15.84
C LYS A 29 -0.42 2.83 -15.81
N ILE A 30 0.42 2.69 -14.78
CA ILE A 30 1.25 1.49 -14.59
C ILE A 30 0.37 0.27 -14.30
N ALA A 31 -0.58 0.38 -13.38
CA ALA A 31 -1.48 -0.70 -13.02
C ALA A 31 -2.35 -1.16 -14.21
N ALA A 32 -2.69 -0.25 -15.12
CA ALA A 32 -3.40 -0.55 -16.36
C ALA A 32 -2.50 -1.11 -17.48
N GLY A 33 -1.16 -1.08 -17.32
CA GLY A 33 -0.23 -1.50 -18.36
C GLY A 33 0.02 -0.46 -19.46
N GLU A 34 -0.46 0.77 -19.30
CA GLU A 34 -0.20 1.88 -20.22
C GLU A 34 1.25 2.35 -20.16
N ILE A 35 1.86 2.28 -18.98
CA ILE A 35 3.28 2.52 -18.76
C ILE A 35 3.96 1.18 -18.46
N PRO A 36 5.01 0.80 -19.20
CA PRO A 36 5.75 -0.44 -18.97
C PRO A 36 6.34 -0.51 -17.55
N SER A 37 6.29 -1.71 -16.95
CA SER A 37 6.87 -1.97 -15.64
C SER A 37 7.38 -3.41 -15.54
N ALA A 38 8.33 -3.66 -14.64
CA ALA A 38 8.79 -5.00 -14.31
C ALA A 38 7.75 -5.69 -13.42
N THR A 39 6.74 -6.28 -14.05
CA THR A 39 5.59 -6.90 -13.38
C THR A 39 5.95 -8.29 -12.87
N LEU A 40 5.76 -8.53 -11.57
CA LEU A 40 5.99 -9.81 -10.88
C LEU A 40 4.72 -10.65 -10.79
N TYR A 41 3.57 -9.99 -10.68
CA TYR A 41 2.26 -10.62 -10.55
C TYR A 41 1.16 -9.66 -11.00
N GLU A 42 0.06 -10.22 -11.51
CA GLU A 42 -1.13 -9.46 -11.88
C GLU A 42 -2.38 -10.34 -11.73
N ASP A 43 -3.45 -9.75 -11.21
CA ASP A 43 -4.80 -10.29 -11.20
C ASP A 43 -5.83 -9.21 -11.56
N ASP A 44 -7.12 -9.45 -11.30
CA ASP A 44 -8.18 -8.49 -11.61
C ASP A 44 -8.11 -7.23 -10.74
N ASP A 45 -7.65 -7.35 -9.49
CA ASP A 45 -7.65 -6.29 -8.49
C ASP A 45 -6.28 -5.56 -8.39
N PHE A 46 -5.16 -6.26 -8.63
CA PHE A 46 -3.81 -5.76 -8.34
C PHE A 46 -2.80 -6.02 -9.45
N ARG A 47 -1.78 -5.16 -9.46
CA ARG A 47 -0.50 -5.41 -10.14
C ARG A 47 0.64 -5.25 -9.14
N VAL A 48 1.59 -6.20 -9.15
CA VAL A 48 2.82 -6.13 -8.35
C VAL A 48 4.00 -5.90 -9.27
N ILE A 49 4.77 -4.86 -8.98
CA ILE A 49 5.90 -4.46 -9.81
C ILE A 49 7.18 -4.33 -8.98
N LEU A 50 8.35 -4.40 -9.61
CA LEU A 50 9.60 -3.97 -8.97
C LEU A 50 9.65 -2.44 -8.91
N ASP A 51 10.09 -1.91 -7.76
CA ASP A 51 10.32 -0.47 -7.60
C ASP A 51 11.58 -0.04 -8.38
N LEU A 52 11.49 1.09 -9.10
CA LEU A 52 12.62 1.65 -9.85
C LEU A 52 13.61 2.41 -8.95
N GLY A 53 13.17 2.83 -7.74
CA GLY A 53 14.00 3.44 -6.71
C GLY A 53 14.13 2.53 -5.47
N PRO A 54 14.68 1.31 -5.60
CA PRO A 54 14.56 0.29 -4.58
C PRO A 54 15.37 0.62 -3.32
N ALA A 55 14.76 0.42 -2.15
CA ALA A 55 15.46 0.49 -0.86
C ALA A 55 16.41 -0.70 -0.66
N SER A 56 16.10 -1.85 -1.26
CA SER A 56 16.90 -3.07 -1.26
C SER A 56 16.66 -3.89 -2.50
N LYS A 57 17.50 -4.89 -2.77
CA LYS A 57 17.33 -5.82 -3.89
C LYS A 57 15.98 -6.56 -3.77
N GLY A 58 15.13 -6.39 -4.79
CA GLY A 58 13.83 -7.04 -4.84
C GLY A 58 12.69 -6.25 -4.18
N HIS A 59 12.91 -4.98 -3.83
CA HIS A 59 11.86 -4.08 -3.37
C HIS A 59 10.73 -4.04 -4.42
N ALA A 60 9.52 -4.38 -4.00
CA ALA A 60 8.35 -4.44 -4.87
C ALA A 60 7.21 -3.58 -4.33
N LEU A 61 6.31 -3.22 -5.22
CA LEU A 61 5.09 -2.45 -4.91
C LEU A 61 3.87 -3.26 -5.29
N ILE A 62 2.87 -3.32 -4.39
CA ILE A 62 1.52 -3.78 -4.70
C ILE A 62 0.68 -2.56 -5.02
N LEU A 63 0.11 -2.51 -6.22
CA LEU A 63 -0.74 -1.43 -6.72
C LEU A 63 -2.14 -1.97 -6.97
N PRO A 64 -3.22 -1.44 -6.36
CA PRO A 64 -4.56 -1.72 -6.82
C PRO A 64 -4.78 -1.12 -8.22
N LYS A 65 -5.59 -1.79 -9.04
CA LYS A 65 -5.94 -1.32 -10.39
C LYS A 65 -6.90 -0.14 -10.35
N GLU A 66 -7.69 -0.04 -9.29
CA GLU A 66 -8.54 1.10 -9.00
C GLU A 66 -7.76 2.19 -8.25
N HIS A 67 -8.20 3.44 -8.41
CA HIS A 67 -7.58 4.57 -7.76
C HIS A 67 -8.16 4.79 -6.37
N PHE A 68 -7.31 4.66 -5.36
CA PHE A 68 -7.55 5.12 -3.99
C PHE A 68 -6.37 5.97 -3.56
N ARG A 69 -6.61 7.09 -2.93
CA ARG A 69 -5.54 7.99 -2.49
C ARG A 69 -4.57 7.29 -1.53
N ASN A 70 -5.13 6.64 -0.49
CA ASN A 70 -4.36 5.94 0.53
C ASN A 70 -5.27 5.01 1.37
N LEU A 71 -4.83 4.61 2.58
CA LEU A 71 -5.56 3.71 3.46
C LEU A 71 -6.89 4.31 3.97
N TYR A 72 -7.04 5.64 3.98
CA TYR A 72 -8.27 6.27 4.46
C TYR A 72 -9.45 6.12 3.50
N ASP A 73 -9.23 5.88 2.21
CA ASP A 73 -10.30 5.77 1.22
C ASP A 73 -10.34 4.45 0.45
N ILE A 74 -9.35 3.57 0.59
CA ILE A 74 -9.42 2.23 0.01
C ILE A 74 -10.57 1.43 0.63
N ASP A 75 -11.23 0.63 -0.19
CA ASP A 75 -12.27 -0.31 0.27
C ASP A 75 -11.69 -1.38 1.21
N ASP A 76 -12.45 -1.72 2.26
CA ASP A 76 -12.03 -2.68 3.30
C ASP A 76 -11.70 -4.07 2.71
N GLU A 77 -12.48 -4.53 1.73
CA GLU A 77 -12.25 -5.82 1.08
C GLU A 77 -10.96 -5.80 0.28
N LEU A 78 -10.70 -4.73 -0.48
CA LEU A 78 -9.46 -4.55 -1.23
C LEU A 78 -8.24 -4.39 -0.32
N ALA A 79 -8.37 -3.67 0.80
CA ALA A 79 -7.30 -3.56 1.79
C ALA A 79 -6.94 -4.94 2.38
N ALA A 80 -7.95 -5.76 2.70
CA ALA A 80 -7.74 -7.14 3.16
C ALA A 80 -7.07 -8.00 2.08
N LYS A 81 -7.54 -7.93 0.83
CA LYS A 81 -6.92 -8.66 -0.31
C LYS A 81 -5.47 -8.24 -0.53
N ALA A 82 -5.15 -6.94 -0.42
CA ALA A 82 -3.78 -6.44 -0.55
C ALA A 82 -2.84 -7.08 0.47
N MET A 83 -3.26 -7.22 1.73
CA MET A 83 -2.45 -7.87 2.77
C MET A 83 -2.30 -9.38 2.52
N VAL A 84 -3.34 -10.06 2.05
CA VAL A 84 -3.26 -11.48 1.66
C VAL A 84 -2.30 -11.67 0.49
N LEU A 85 -2.35 -10.78 -0.52
CA LEU A 85 -1.41 -10.77 -1.63
C LEU A 85 0.02 -10.50 -1.18
N ALA A 86 0.22 -9.53 -0.27
CA ALA A 86 1.53 -9.24 0.32
C ALA A 86 2.15 -10.51 0.95
N LYS A 87 1.38 -11.26 1.75
CA LYS A 87 1.83 -12.54 2.33
C LYS A 87 2.28 -13.54 1.26
N LYS A 88 1.52 -13.68 0.17
CA LYS A 88 1.86 -14.60 -0.93
C LYS A 88 3.15 -14.17 -1.63
N MET A 89 3.27 -12.88 -1.93
CA MET A 89 4.44 -12.33 -2.64
C MET A 89 5.70 -12.39 -1.79
N VAL A 90 5.62 -12.05 -0.50
CA VAL A 90 6.75 -12.15 0.44
C VAL A 90 7.29 -13.56 0.50
N LYS A 91 6.43 -14.60 0.61
CA LYS A 91 6.89 -16.00 0.57
C LYS A 91 7.64 -16.32 -0.73
N LYS A 92 7.03 -16.02 -1.88
CA LYS A 92 7.61 -16.30 -3.19
C LYS A 92 8.93 -15.56 -3.40
N LEU A 93 9.00 -14.29 -3.02
CA LEU A 93 10.21 -13.48 -3.15
C LEU A 93 11.31 -13.95 -2.17
N THR A 94 10.96 -14.38 -0.95
CA THR A 94 11.92 -14.97 -0.02
C THR A 94 12.59 -16.22 -0.62
N ASP A 95 11.79 -17.11 -1.21
CA ASP A 95 12.30 -18.33 -1.85
C ASP A 95 13.25 -18.02 -3.02
N VAL A 96 12.96 -16.96 -3.78
CA VAL A 96 13.78 -16.55 -4.94
C VAL A 96 15.02 -15.76 -4.55
N LEU A 97 14.90 -14.87 -3.57
CA LEU A 97 15.95 -13.91 -3.23
C LEU A 97 16.87 -14.37 -2.09
N GLY A 98 16.40 -15.30 -1.25
CA GLY A 98 17.13 -15.73 -0.06
C GLY A 98 17.31 -14.60 0.97
N CYS A 99 16.36 -13.68 1.08
CA CYS A 99 16.43 -12.59 2.06
C CYS A 99 16.17 -13.08 3.48
N ASP A 100 16.69 -12.35 4.47
CA ASP A 100 16.61 -12.71 5.89
C ASP A 100 15.32 -12.24 6.57
N GLY A 101 14.58 -11.31 5.96
CA GLY A 101 13.36 -10.76 6.50
C GLY A 101 12.66 -9.81 5.53
N TYR A 102 11.55 -9.22 5.98
CA TYR A 102 10.75 -8.26 5.21
C TYR A 102 10.20 -7.14 6.06
N ASN A 103 10.18 -5.94 5.50
CA ASN A 103 9.28 -4.89 5.94
C ASN A 103 8.15 -4.73 4.92
N ILE A 104 6.93 -4.61 5.41
CA ILE A 104 5.76 -4.18 4.64
C ILE A 104 5.45 -2.77 5.12
N VAL A 105 5.50 -1.80 4.18
CA VAL A 105 5.30 -0.38 4.49
C VAL A 105 4.17 0.15 3.62
N GLN A 106 3.25 0.89 4.25
CA GLN A 106 2.17 1.60 3.58
C GLN A 106 2.11 3.00 4.17
N ASN A 107 2.32 4.01 3.34
CA ASN A 107 2.42 5.40 3.75
C ASN A 107 1.14 6.16 3.43
N ASN A 108 0.67 6.97 4.39
CA ASN A 108 -0.54 7.77 4.28
C ASN A 108 -0.21 9.24 4.58
N GLU A 109 -0.36 10.09 3.56
CA GLU A 109 -0.04 11.50 3.52
C GLU A 109 1.48 11.81 3.49
N GLU A 110 1.81 13.03 3.10
CA GLU A 110 3.19 13.51 2.89
C GLU A 110 4.07 13.37 4.15
N CYS A 111 3.52 13.73 5.31
CA CYS A 111 4.25 13.67 6.59
C CYS A 111 4.65 12.24 6.99
N ALA A 112 3.98 11.23 6.43
CA ALA A 112 4.28 9.81 6.60
C ALA A 112 5.09 9.22 5.43
N GLY A 113 5.56 10.06 4.49
CA GLY A 113 6.40 9.64 3.38
C GLY A 113 5.65 9.16 2.13
N GLN A 114 4.35 9.42 2.01
CA GLN A 114 3.62 9.16 0.77
C GLN A 114 4.00 10.19 -0.29
N THR A 115 4.55 9.73 -1.41
CA THR A 115 4.99 10.59 -2.53
C THR A 115 4.08 10.47 -3.75
N VAL A 116 3.42 9.33 -3.94
CA VAL A 116 2.40 9.12 -4.97
C VAL A 116 1.06 8.88 -4.30
N PHE A 117 0.07 9.73 -4.61
CA PHE A 117 -1.28 9.66 -4.02
C PHE A 117 -2.17 8.66 -4.74
N HIS A 118 -1.72 7.44 -4.73
CA HIS A 118 -2.39 6.21 -5.12
C HIS A 118 -1.96 5.16 -4.09
N PHE A 119 -2.91 4.49 -3.47
CA PHE A 119 -2.61 3.45 -2.47
C PHE A 119 -1.58 2.46 -3.02
N HIS A 120 -0.52 2.23 -2.27
CA HIS A 120 0.46 1.21 -2.60
C HIS A 120 1.11 0.66 -1.34
N MET A 121 1.50 -0.60 -1.40
CA MET A 121 2.23 -1.27 -0.33
C MET A 121 3.62 -1.63 -0.82
N HIS A 122 4.63 -1.21 -0.08
CA HIS A 122 6.01 -1.60 -0.29
C HIS A 122 6.27 -2.97 0.33
N LEU A 123 6.88 -3.87 -0.43
CA LEU A 123 7.47 -5.12 0.04
C LEU A 123 8.98 -4.96 -0.02
N ILE A 124 9.62 -4.79 1.11
CA ILE A 124 11.06 -4.48 1.19
C ILE A 124 11.81 -5.67 1.77
N PRO A 125 12.50 -6.47 0.93
CA PRO A 125 13.35 -7.54 1.41
C PRO A 125 14.48 -6.97 2.29
N ARG A 126 14.79 -7.67 3.38
CA ARG A 126 15.86 -7.28 4.28
C ARG A 126 16.96 -8.32 4.26
N TYR A 127 18.19 -7.83 4.31
CA TYR A 127 19.40 -8.67 4.31
C TYR A 127 20.25 -8.28 5.48
N LYS A 128 20.93 -9.25 6.13
CA LYS A 128 21.84 -8.97 7.23
C LYS A 128 22.90 -7.96 6.81
N GLY A 129 22.98 -6.84 7.54
CA GLY A 129 23.92 -5.76 7.26
C GLY A 129 23.47 -4.79 6.16
N ASP A 130 22.23 -4.87 5.66
CA ASP A 130 21.69 -3.84 4.76
C ASP A 130 21.62 -2.46 5.46
N GLN A 131 21.50 -1.40 4.64
CA GLN A 131 21.46 0.00 5.10
C GLN A 131 20.07 0.63 4.93
N VAL A 132 19.00 -0.17 4.90
CA VAL A 132 17.63 0.33 4.77
C VAL A 132 17.20 1.06 6.04
N GLY A 133 16.97 2.36 5.96
CA GLY A 133 16.62 3.23 7.07
C GLY A 133 15.15 3.22 7.42
N LEU A 134 14.65 2.18 8.07
CA LEU A 134 13.28 2.10 8.60
C LEU A 134 13.25 2.11 10.13
N GLU A 135 14.31 2.62 10.75
CA GLU A 135 14.45 2.70 12.20
C GLU A 135 13.90 4.04 12.72
N TRP A 136 13.32 4.01 13.92
CA TRP A 136 12.90 5.22 14.63
C TRP A 136 13.55 5.26 16.01
N LYS A 137 13.69 6.48 16.53
CA LYS A 137 14.15 6.67 17.91
C LYS A 137 13.03 6.26 18.86
N VAL A 138 13.33 5.32 19.76
CA VAL A 138 12.38 4.87 20.78
C VAL A 138 12.07 6.04 21.72
N GLY A 139 10.77 6.33 21.86
CA GLY A 139 10.24 7.33 22.80
C GLY A 139 9.75 6.68 24.10
N GLU A 140 9.09 7.48 24.92
CA GLU A 140 8.47 7.05 26.17
C GLU A 140 6.97 7.36 26.13
N LEU A 141 6.14 6.38 26.51
CA LEU A 141 4.70 6.58 26.71
C LEU A 141 4.45 7.01 28.16
N THR A 142 4.22 8.31 28.37
CA THR A 142 3.84 8.81 29.69
C THR A 142 2.40 8.44 30.05
N ASP A 143 2.08 8.39 31.36
CA ASP A 143 0.73 8.07 31.83
C ASP A 143 -0.31 9.07 31.31
N GLU A 144 0.03 10.36 31.25
CA GLU A 144 -0.85 11.43 30.76
C GLU A 144 -1.22 11.21 29.29
N VAL A 145 -0.25 10.93 28.43
CA VAL A 145 -0.48 10.69 26.98
C VAL A 145 -1.29 9.43 26.78
N ARG A 146 -0.99 8.36 27.52
CA ARG A 146 -1.76 7.10 27.48
C ARG A 146 -3.22 7.36 27.84
N ASP A 147 -3.48 8.02 28.97
CA ASP A 147 -4.84 8.20 29.49
C ASP A 147 -5.66 9.14 28.59
N GLU A 148 -5.05 10.18 28.02
CA GLU A 148 -5.66 11.05 27.02
C GLU A 148 -6.13 10.25 25.78
N ILE A 149 -5.25 9.40 25.23
CA ILE A 149 -5.58 8.61 24.03
C ILE A 149 -6.71 7.60 24.36
N LEU A 150 -6.62 6.89 25.49
CA LEU A 150 -7.62 5.92 25.88
C LEU A 150 -9.00 6.58 26.10
N GLU A 151 -9.06 7.79 26.64
CA GLU A 151 -10.33 8.51 26.80
C GLU A 151 -10.94 8.92 25.46
N LYS A 152 -10.13 9.38 24.50
CA LYS A 152 -10.60 9.77 23.17
C LYS A 152 -11.02 8.60 22.29
N MET A 153 -10.59 7.37 22.59
CA MET A 153 -10.92 6.16 21.82
C MET A 153 -12.19 5.45 22.30
N LYS A 154 -12.79 5.88 23.42
CA LYS A 154 -14.09 5.37 23.93
C LYS A 154 -15.26 5.90 23.08
#